data_d80767ae1d776487c5c6cb7363beb327
#
_entry.id   d80767ae1d776487c5c6cb7363beb327
#
_cell.length_a   1.000
_cell.length_b   1.000
_cell.length_c   1.000
_cell.angle_alpha   90.00
_cell.angle_beta   90.00
_cell.angle_gamma   90.00
#
_symmetry.space_group_name_H-M   'P 1'
#
loop_
_entity.id
_entity.type
_entity.pdbx_description
1 polymer ?
#
loop_
_entity_poly.entity_id
_entity_poly.type
_entity_poly.pdbx_seq_one_letter_code
_entity_poly.pdbx_strand_id
1 'polypeptide(L)'
;LLAVVLIMVMRMGYGDAGEYDEDRNFSYSAKGTYGTSGWMSRKEMSGVLDLVPDLRKHKGVVLGMLDGKAVCIPEDTRINSNLAVYGASGSMKTRSFCMNRILQATVRGENGAGESLIICDPKSELYEKSSEFLRSRGYCVKVFNLVSPENSDSWCCLAEVEGQELMAQLFVDVIIKNTTNNGKSDHFWDACEMNLLKALVLYVDQGYAEENRNIGEVYQLLTLNGESQLDTLFESLPSTHPAKAPY
;
A
#
# COMPACT_ATOMS: atom_id res chain seq x y z
N LEU A 1 9.17 -47.89 37.55
CA LEU A 1 9.83 -46.99 36.62
C LEU A 1 8.81 -46.38 35.62
N LEU A 2 7.99 -47.23 34.96
CA LEU A 2 6.99 -46.77 33.97
C LEU A 2 5.96 -45.79 34.55
N ALA A 3 5.47 -46.02 35.78
CA ALA A 3 4.53 -45.15 36.47
C ALA A 3 5.13 -43.75 36.79
N VAL A 4 6.41 -43.70 37.15
CA VAL A 4 7.12 -42.44 37.44
C VAL A 4 7.33 -41.62 36.14
N VAL A 5 7.67 -42.30 35.04
CA VAL A 5 7.80 -41.66 33.74
C VAL A 5 6.44 -41.15 33.25
N LEU A 6 5.36 -41.93 33.45
CA LEU A 6 4.00 -41.48 33.07
C LEU A 6 3.55 -40.28 33.89
N ILE A 7 3.84 -40.21 35.17
CA ILE A 7 3.55 -39.07 36.06
C ILE A 7 4.39 -37.85 35.64
N MET A 8 5.67 -38.03 35.28
CA MET A 8 6.49 -36.95 34.75
C MET A 8 5.96 -36.42 33.42
N VAL A 9 5.57 -37.29 32.49
CA VAL A 9 4.99 -36.90 31.20
C VAL A 9 3.64 -36.21 31.39
N MET A 10 2.79 -36.71 32.29
CA MET A 10 1.54 -36.02 32.62
C MET A 10 1.77 -34.66 33.28
N ARG A 11 2.79 -34.50 34.14
CA ARG A 11 3.15 -33.20 34.71
C ARG A 11 3.78 -32.23 33.68
N MET A 12 4.47 -32.73 32.66
CA MET A 12 4.99 -31.91 31.57
C MET A 12 3.90 -31.52 30.56
N GLY A 13 2.81 -32.28 30.46
CA GLY A 13 1.69 -32.02 29.56
C GLY A 13 0.60 -31.10 30.12
N TYR A 14 0.50 -30.98 31.44
CA TYR A 14 -0.38 -30.01 32.08
C TYR A 14 0.44 -28.75 32.41
N GLY A 15 0.71 -27.93 31.35
CA GLY A 15 1.06 -26.55 31.60
C GLY A 15 -0.04 -25.90 32.44
N ASP A 16 0.36 -25.10 33.41
CA ASP A 16 -0.55 -24.31 34.24
C ASP A 16 -1.47 -23.52 33.31
N ALA A 17 -2.74 -23.92 33.20
CA ALA A 17 -3.71 -23.34 32.28
C ALA A 17 -3.97 -21.85 32.57
N GLY A 18 -3.39 -21.34 33.65
CA GLY A 18 -3.58 -19.97 34.07
C GLY A 18 -4.96 -19.73 34.68
N GLU A 19 -5.24 -18.48 35.01
CA GLU A 19 -6.54 -18.02 35.47
C GLU A 19 -7.42 -17.69 34.25
N TYR A 20 -8.66 -18.21 34.24
CA TYR A 20 -9.60 -17.98 33.17
C TYR A 20 -10.48 -16.77 33.50
N ASP A 21 -10.48 -15.79 32.63
CA ASP A 21 -11.34 -14.60 32.70
C ASP A 21 -12.60 -14.86 31.85
N GLU A 22 -13.73 -15.08 32.52
CA GLU A 22 -15.01 -15.39 31.86
C GLU A 22 -15.55 -14.20 31.05
N ASP A 23 -15.33 -12.97 31.53
CA ASP A 23 -15.82 -11.77 30.87
C ASP A 23 -15.13 -11.50 29.51
N ARG A 24 -13.86 -11.86 29.42
CA ARG A 24 -13.01 -11.66 28.24
C ARG A 24 -12.74 -12.93 27.45
N ASN A 25 -13.24 -14.06 27.91
CA ASN A 25 -13.11 -15.39 27.28
C ASN A 25 -11.66 -15.76 26.92
N PHE A 26 -10.71 -15.54 27.84
CA PHE A 26 -9.33 -16.01 27.67
C PHE A 26 -8.68 -16.40 28.99
N SER A 27 -7.61 -17.23 28.90
CA SER A 27 -6.82 -17.63 30.06
C SER A 27 -5.49 -16.88 30.10
N TYR A 28 -5.08 -16.44 31.29
CA TYR A 28 -3.75 -15.83 31.50
C TYR A 28 -3.00 -16.53 32.63
N SER A 29 -1.69 -16.61 32.52
CA SER A 29 -0.82 -17.25 33.49
C SER A 29 0.28 -16.29 33.93
N ALA A 30 0.39 -16.10 35.26
CA ALA A 30 1.46 -15.33 35.86
C ALA A 30 2.85 -15.99 35.70
N LYS A 31 2.87 -17.30 35.37
CA LYS A 31 4.11 -18.08 35.17
C LYS A 31 4.65 -17.99 33.75
N GLY A 32 4.02 -17.24 32.87
CA GLY A 32 4.48 -17.05 31.49
C GLY A 32 4.30 -18.28 30.59
N THR A 33 3.32 -19.14 30.87
CA THR A 33 3.02 -20.36 30.06
C THR A 33 2.83 -20.02 28.55
N TYR A 34 2.30 -18.87 28.24
CA TYR A 34 2.06 -18.36 26.87
C TYR A 34 3.06 -17.26 26.47
N GLY A 35 4.15 -17.11 27.20
CA GLY A 35 5.11 -16.05 27.05
C GLY A 35 4.94 -14.96 28.10
N THR A 36 5.93 -14.11 28.21
CA THR A 36 5.92 -12.94 29.11
C THR A 36 6.21 -11.69 28.30
N SER A 37 5.59 -10.57 28.68
CA SER A 37 5.92 -9.25 28.15
C SER A 37 6.25 -8.31 29.31
N GLY A 38 7.14 -7.38 29.05
CA GLY A 38 7.53 -6.35 30.01
C GLY A 38 8.02 -5.11 29.29
N TRP A 39 8.25 -4.05 30.04
CA TRP A 39 8.88 -2.85 29.49
C TRP A 39 10.35 -3.14 29.18
N MET A 40 10.75 -2.73 27.98
CA MET A 40 12.12 -2.87 27.50
C MET A 40 13.08 -2.05 28.38
N SER A 41 14.15 -2.68 28.84
CA SER A 41 15.25 -1.98 29.53
C SER A 41 16.04 -1.10 28.56
N ARG A 42 16.76 -0.10 29.06
CA ARG A 42 17.61 0.74 28.21
C ARG A 42 18.69 -0.05 27.46
N LYS A 43 19.19 -1.12 28.05
CA LYS A 43 20.20 -2.00 27.44
C LYS A 43 19.62 -2.79 26.26
N GLU A 44 18.42 -3.32 26.42
CA GLU A 44 17.70 -4.01 25.34
C GLU A 44 17.33 -3.02 24.23
N MET A 45 16.84 -1.85 24.59
CA MET A 45 16.49 -0.79 23.65
C MET A 45 17.67 -0.40 22.75
N SER A 46 18.87 -0.22 23.31
CA SER A 46 20.06 0.15 22.56
C SER A 46 20.52 -0.91 21.55
N GLY A 47 20.00 -2.13 21.61
CA GLY A 47 20.26 -3.19 20.65
C GLY A 47 19.28 -3.24 19.47
N VAL A 48 18.16 -2.51 19.54
CA VAL A 48 17.08 -2.58 18.53
C VAL A 48 16.54 -1.21 18.09
N LEU A 49 16.83 -0.15 18.84
CA LEU A 49 16.36 1.22 18.56
C LEU A 49 17.50 2.21 18.67
N ASP A 50 17.43 3.27 17.89
CA ASP A 50 18.38 4.39 17.95
C ASP A 50 17.89 5.52 18.85
N LEU A 51 18.79 6.09 19.64
CA LEU A 51 18.58 7.32 20.39
C LEU A 51 19.24 8.49 19.66
N VAL A 52 18.45 9.26 18.95
CA VAL A 52 18.90 10.27 18.01
C VAL A 52 18.75 11.67 18.56
N PRO A 53 19.85 12.43 18.70
CA PRO A 53 19.80 13.82 19.18
C PRO A 53 19.36 14.81 18.09
N ASP A 54 19.59 14.50 16.81
CA ASP A 54 19.26 15.37 15.66
C ASP A 54 18.59 14.60 14.55
N LEU A 55 17.27 14.73 14.45
CA LEU A 55 16.44 14.06 13.45
C LEU A 55 16.72 14.48 12.00
N ARG A 56 17.41 15.60 11.77
CA ARG A 56 17.73 16.08 10.41
C ARG A 56 18.74 15.19 9.69
N LYS A 57 19.44 14.35 10.42
CA LYS A 57 20.52 13.47 9.91
C LYS A 57 20.15 12.00 10.01
N HIS A 58 18.97 11.68 10.50
CA HIS A 58 18.57 10.30 10.74
C HIS A 58 17.33 9.98 9.93
N LYS A 59 17.41 8.98 9.09
CA LYS A 59 16.27 8.30 8.49
C LYS A 59 15.76 7.26 9.47
N GLY A 60 14.55 6.95 9.41
CA GLY A 60 13.94 5.96 10.26
C GLY A 60 12.71 6.52 10.94
N VAL A 61 11.89 5.61 11.44
CA VAL A 61 10.60 5.99 11.99
C VAL A 61 10.76 6.46 13.43
N VAL A 62 10.34 7.68 13.72
CA VAL A 62 10.33 8.24 15.07
C VAL A 62 9.17 7.65 15.86
N LEU A 63 9.48 6.94 16.94
CA LEU A 63 8.50 6.34 17.86
C LEU A 63 8.11 7.25 19.01
N GLY A 64 9.02 8.13 19.45
CA GLY A 64 8.80 9.02 20.58
C GLY A 64 10.06 9.73 21.05
N MET A 65 10.05 10.21 22.29
CA MET A 65 11.17 10.92 22.92
C MET A 65 11.54 10.25 24.24
N LEU A 66 12.84 10.13 24.50
CA LEU A 66 13.39 9.67 25.77
C LEU A 66 14.60 10.53 26.14
N ASP A 67 14.60 11.15 27.32
CA ASP A 67 15.68 12.00 27.82
C ASP A 67 16.13 13.09 26.82
N GLY A 68 15.17 13.71 26.12
CA GLY A 68 15.45 14.75 25.14
C GLY A 68 16.00 14.26 23.79
N LYS A 69 16.09 12.94 23.58
CA LYS A 69 16.50 12.33 22.31
C LYS A 69 15.31 11.63 21.68
N ALA A 70 15.26 11.64 20.36
CA ALA A 70 14.26 10.85 19.63
C ALA A 70 14.62 9.38 19.67
N VAL A 71 13.60 8.54 19.88
CA VAL A 71 13.68 7.09 19.79
C VAL A 71 13.22 6.70 18.40
N CYS A 72 14.09 6.08 17.62
CA CYS A 72 13.82 5.74 16.21
C CYS A 72 14.05 4.27 15.93
N ILE A 73 13.29 3.73 14.98
CA ILE A 73 13.59 2.43 14.37
C ILE A 73 14.75 2.67 13.39
N PRO A 74 15.89 1.94 13.49
CA PRO A 74 16.98 2.04 12.53
C PRO A 74 16.57 1.65 11.10
N GLU A 75 17.25 2.18 10.08
CA GLU A 75 17.01 1.82 8.67
C GLU A 75 17.41 0.38 8.36
N ASP A 76 18.50 -0.08 8.93
CA ASP A 76 19.10 -1.39 8.71
C ASP A 76 18.55 -2.49 9.62
N THR A 77 17.42 -2.22 10.28
CA THR A 77 16.78 -3.18 11.19
C THR A 77 16.19 -4.39 10.44
N ARG A 78 16.16 -5.54 11.13
CA ARG A 78 15.40 -6.72 10.68
C ARG A 78 13.90 -6.62 10.97
N ILE A 79 13.48 -5.56 11.65
CA ILE A 79 12.06 -5.28 11.94
C ILE A 79 11.48 -4.62 10.70
N ASN A 80 10.31 -5.08 10.23
CA ASN A 80 9.61 -4.42 9.13
C ASN A 80 9.12 -3.02 9.56
N SER A 81 8.94 -2.14 8.58
CA SER A 81 8.51 -0.75 8.84
C SER A 81 6.99 -0.58 8.95
N ASN A 82 6.23 -1.67 9.05
CA ASN A 82 4.78 -1.60 9.20
C ASN A 82 4.44 -1.19 10.64
N LEU A 83 3.64 -0.14 10.77
CA LEU A 83 3.26 0.43 12.05
C LEU A 83 1.75 0.59 12.14
N ALA A 84 1.18 0.15 13.25
CA ALA A 84 -0.21 0.39 13.60
C ALA A 84 -0.27 1.32 14.81
N VAL A 85 -0.90 2.49 14.63
CA VAL A 85 -1.01 3.51 15.68
C VAL A 85 -2.47 3.61 16.13
N TYR A 86 -2.73 3.21 17.36
CA TYR A 86 -4.07 3.20 17.95
C TYR A 86 -4.23 4.34 18.95
N GLY A 87 -5.40 4.91 19.02
CA GLY A 87 -5.74 5.94 20.00
C GLY A 87 -7.16 6.49 19.77
N ALA A 88 -7.81 6.94 20.82
CA ALA A 88 -9.12 7.59 20.76
C ALA A 88 -9.12 8.85 19.90
N SER A 89 -10.30 9.37 19.57
CA SER A 89 -10.41 10.69 18.94
C SER A 89 -9.79 11.76 19.86
N GLY A 90 -9.04 12.69 19.30
CA GLY A 90 -8.33 13.72 20.07
C GLY A 90 -6.99 13.28 20.69
N SER A 91 -6.57 12.01 20.58
CA SER A 91 -5.28 11.53 21.11
C SER A 91 -4.04 12.02 20.33
N MET A 92 -4.22 13.01 19.46
CA MET A 92 -3.16 13.65 18.69
C MET A 92 -2.40 12.75 17.70
N LYS A 93 -2.96 11.60 17.29
CA LYS A 93 -2.30 10.67 16.32
C LYS A 93 -1.78 11.37 15.06
N THR A 94 -2.61 12.20 14.45
CA THR A 94 -2.23 12.94 13.24
C THR A 94 -1.04 13.85 13.50
N ARG A 95 -1.08 14.61 14.60
CA ARG A 95 -0.06 15.61 14.93
C ARG A 95 1.24 14.97 15.44
N SER A 96 1.13 13.96 16.31
CA SER A 96 2.29 13.37 16.97
C SER A 96 2.97 12.28 16.15
N PHE A 97 2.24 11.61 15.25
CA PHE A 97 2.81 10.54 14.44
C PHE A 97 2.78 10.85 12.94
N CYS A 98 1.59 11.06 12.33
CA CYS A 98 1.49 11.21 10.88
C CYS A 98 2.31 12.41 10.35
N MET A 99 2.19 13.57 10.99
CA MET A 99 2.97 14.75 10.59
C MET A 99 4.47 14.54 10.76
N ASN A 100 4.89 13.96 11.89
CA ASN A 100 6.31 13.67 12.11
C ASN A 100 6.84 12.67 11.07
N ARG A 101 6.04 11.65 10.69
CA ARG A 101 6.44 10.69 9.66
C ARG A 101 6.59 11.34 8.29
N ILE A 102 5.67 12.24 7.92
CA ILE A 102 5.77 13.01 6.67
C ILE A 102 7.02 13.89 6.66
N LEU A 103 7.30 14.61 7.75
CA LEU A 103 8.49 15.44 7.85
C LEU A 103 9.77 14.61 7.81
N GLN A 104 9.79 13.48 8.51
CA GLN A 104 10.94 12.57 8.56
C GLN A 104 11.25 11.94 7.19
N ALA A 105 10.23 11.63 6.39
CA ALA A 105 10.40 11.09 5.04
C ALA A 105 11.19 12.04 4.10
N THR A 106 11.25 13.33 4.41
CA THR A 106 12.04 14.30 3.63
C THR A 106 13.53 14.32 3.99
N VAL A 107 13.95 13.61 5.03
CA VAL A 107 15.37 13.48 5.36
C VAL A 107 16.05 12.65 4.28
N ARG A 108 17.05 13.24 3.65
CA ARG A 108 17.75 12.61 2.53
C ARG A 108 18.80 11.64 3.05
N GLY A 109 18.81 10.42 2.50
CA GLY A 109 19.85 9.45 2.76
C GLY A 109 21.16 9.74 2.04
N GLU A 110 22.08 8.80 2.10
CA GLU A 110 23.40 8.91 1.44
C GLU A 110 23.26 9.09 -0.08
N ASN A 111 22.22 8.53 -0.69
CA ASN A 111 21.88 8.69 -2.11
C ASN A 111 21.25 10.05 -2.46
N GLY A 112 21.05 10.93 -1.47
CA GLY A 112 20.46 12.26 -1.66
C GLY A 112 18.95 12.27 -1.90
N ALA A 113 18.26 11.13 -1.87
CA ALA A 113 16.82 11.01 -2.06
C ALA A 113 16.06 10.90 -0.73
N GLY A 114 14.88 11.51 -0.67
CA GLY A 114 13.87 11.25 0.36
C GLY A 114 13.00 10.05 -0.01
N GLU A 115 12.02 9.73 0.84
CA GLU A 115 11.07 8.65 0.58
C GLU A 115 9.87 9.15 -0.23
N SER A 116 9.35 8.33 -1.13
CA SER A 116 8.05 8.56 -1.77
C SER A 116 6.92 8.24 -0.80
N LEU A 117 5.85 9.05 -0.81
CA LEU A 117 4.74 8.94 0.12
C LEU A 117 3.41 8.79 -0.62
N ILE A 118 2.58 7.87 -0.17
CA ILE A 118 1.15 7.80 -0.51
C ILE A 118 0.37 8.01 0.79
N ILE A 119 -0.47 9.05 0.82
CA ILE A 119 -1.16 9.49 2.03
C ILE A 119 -2.66 9.48 1.79
N CYS A 120 -3.41 8.72 2.60
CA CYS A 120 -4.86 8.81 2.65
C CYS A 120 -5.26 9.88 3.68
N ASP A 121 -5.81 11.01 3.21
CA ASP A 121 -6.15 12.18 4.04
C ASP A 121 -7.61 12.62 3.83
N PRO A 122 -8.58 11.91 4.43
CA PRO A 122 -10.01 12.20 4.21
C PRO A 122 -10.46 13.59 4.68
N LYS A 123 -9.64 14.30 5.45
CA LYS A 123 -9.94 15.62 6.02
C LYS A 123 -9.09 16.75 5.42
N SER A 124 -8.20 16.44 4.50
CA SER A 124 -7.23 17.37 3.91
C SER A 124 -6.27 18.04 4.92
N GLU A 125 -6.28 17.60 6.18
CA GLU A 125 -5.48 18.23 7.26
C GLU A 125 -3.97 18.04 7.03
N LEU A 126 -3.55 16.88 6.56
CA LEU A 126 -2.16 16.59 6.28
C LEU A 126 -1.68 17.36 5.05
N TYR A 127 -2.51 17.39 4.00
CA TYR A 127 -2.22 18.15 2.78
C TYR A 127 -2.05 19.64 3.06
N GLU A 128 -3.01 20.26 3.74
CA GLU A 128 -2.99 21.69 4.08
C GLU A 128 -1.74 22.08 4.89
N LYS A 129 -1.32 21.21 5.81
CA LYS A 129 -0.20 21.50 6.71
C LYS A 129 1.18 21.14 6.18
N SER A 130 1.27 20.23 5.20
CA SER A 130 2.58 19.71 4.75
C SER A 130 2.89 19.91 3.27
N SER A 131 1.91 20.19 2.42
CA SER A 131 2.12 20.24 0.97
C SER A 131 3.11 21.31 0.53
N GLU A 132 3.05 22.50 1.10
CA GLU A 132 3.98 23.60 0.80
C GLU A 132 5.41 23.25 1.26
N PHE A 133 5.54 22.68 2.44
CA PHE A 133 6.83 22.20 2.94
C PHE A 133 7.41 21.11 2.04
N LEU A 134 6.61 20.12 1.64
CA LEU A 134 7.05 19.05 0.75
C LEU A 134 7.51 19.61 -0.61
N ARG A 135 6.76 20.53 -1.21
CA ARG A 135 7.16 21.23 -2.45
C ARG A 135 8.46 22.00 -2.28
N SER A 136 8.65 22.67 -1.15
CA SER A 136 9.91 23.39 -0.85
C SER A 136 11.13 22.44 -0.72
N ARG A 137 10.86 21.15 -0.44
CA ARG A 137 11.89 20.09 -0.40
C ARG A 137 12.08 19.38 -1.76
N GLY A 138 11.40 19.84 -2.80
CA GLY A 138 11.51 19.29 -4.15
C GLY A 138 10.59 18.11 -4.45
N TYR A 139 9.57 17.87 -3.63
CA TYR A 139 8.57 16.83 -3.89
C TYR A 139 7.55 17.30 -4.94
N CYS A 140 7.23 16.43 -5.87
CA CYS A 140 6.05 16.57 -6.71
C CYS A 140 4.84 16.08 -5.88
N VAL A 141 4.04 17.03 -5.39
CA VAL A 141 2.84 16.73 -4.59
C VAL A 141 1.63 16.70 -5.51
N LYS A 142 1.06 15.52 -5.68
CA LYS A 142 -0.17 15.28 -6.44
C LYS A 142 -1.34 15.02 -5.50
N VAL A 143 -2.51 15.50 -5.86
CA VAL A 143 -3.75 15.34 -5.09
C VAL A 143 -4.77 14.61 -5.93
N PHE A 144 -5.27 13.49 -5.44
CA PHE A 144 -6.40 12.78 -6.01
C PHE A 144 -7.63 12.99 -5.13
N ASN A 145 -8.48 13.93 -5.52
CA ASN A 145 -9.64 14.35 -4.73
C ASN A 145 -10.93 13.77 -5.29
N LEU A 146 -11.45 12.75 -4.62
CA LEU A 146 -12.72 12.08 -4.98
C LEU A 146 -13.96 12.82 -4.51
N VAL A 147 -13.82 13.74 -3.56
CA VAL A 147 -14.95 14.52 -3.00
C VAL A 147 -15.22 15.76 -3.85
N SER A 148 -14.18 16.37 -4.37
CA SER A 148 -14.23 17.60 -5.16
C SER A 148 -13.28 17.44 -6.35
N PRO A 149 -13.72 16.73 -7.41
CA PRO A 149 -12.87 16.39 -8.55
C PRO A 149 -12.27 17.59 -9.28
N GLU A 150 -12.95 18.74 -9.23
CA GLU A 150 -12.46 20.01 -9.79
C GLU A 150 -11.20 20.53 -9.08
N ASN A 151 -10.95 20.09 -7.85
CA ASN A 151 -9.75 20.39 -7.06
C ASN A 151 -8.75 19.23 -7.02
N SER A 152 -8.86 18.30 -7.98
CA SER A 152 -7.96 17.16 -8.11
C SER A 152 -6.93 17.40 -9.21
N ASP A 153 -5.72 16.89 -9.02
CA ASP A 153 -4.80 16.72 -10.14
C ASP A 153 -5.35 15.65 -11.09
N SER A 154 -5.18 15.86 -12.38
CA SER A 154 -5.49 14.85 -13.39
C SER A 154 -4.37 13.83 -13.50
N TRP A 155 -4.75 12.59 -13.80
CA TRP A 155 -3.82 11.52 -14.08
C TRP A 155 -4.32 10.69 -15.26
N CYS A 156 -3.47 10.57 -16.26
CA CYS A 156 -3.73 9.70 -17.39
C CYS A 156 -3.18 8.29 -17.09
N CYS A 157 -4.06 7.39 -16.70
CA CYS A 157 -3.66 6.02 -16.34
C CYS A 157 -3.11 5.21 -17.53
N LEU A 158 -3.49 5.53 -18.77
CA LEU A 158 -2.94 4.87 -19.95
C LEU A 158 -1.47 5.27 -20.22
N ALA A 159 -1.01 6.41 -19.73
CA ALA A 159 0.40 6.79 -19.88
C ALA A 159 1.38 5.79 -19.25
N GLU A 160 0.92 5.02 -18.26
CA GLU A 160 1.73 4.00 -17.58
C GLU A 160 1.87 2.70 -18.40
N VAL A 161 1.12 2.54 -19.49
CA VAL A 161 1.17 1.35 -20.36
C VAL A 161 2.42 1.34 -21.22
N GLU A 162 2.85 2.49 -21.74
CA GLU A 162 4.09 2.70 -22.50
C GLU A 162 4.35 1.66 -23.61
N GLY A 163 3.33 1.21 -24.29
CA GLY A 163 3.43 0.19 -25.34
C GLY A 163 3.68 -1.25 -24.85
N GLN A 164 3.70 -1.47 -23.54
CA GLN A 164 4.00 -2.77 -22.96
C GLN A 164 2.73 -3.61 -22.77
N GLU A 165 2.67 -4.75 -23.44
CA GLU A 165 1.52 -5.67 -23.33
C GLU A 165 1.23 -6.13 -21.89
N LEU A 166 2.27 -6.35 -21.09
CA LEU A 166 2.12 -6.75 -19.69
C LEU A 166 1.47 -5.64 -18.87
N MET A 167 1.84 -4.38 -19.10
CA MET A 167 1.25 -3.24 -18.40
C MET A 167 -0.20 -3.02 -18.82
N ALA A 168 -0.52 -3.18 -20.11
CA ALA A 168 -1.89 -3.16 -20.59
C ALA A 168 -2.74 -4.25 -19.93
N GLN A 169 -2.21 -5.46 -19.81
CA GLN A 169 -2.91 -6.57 -19.13
C GLN A 169 -3.13 -6.28 -17.65
N LEU A 170 -2.13 -5.79 -16.92
CA LEU A 170 -2.26 -5.41 -15.51
C LEU A 170 -3.28 -4.28 -15.33
N PHE A 171 -3.27 -3.28 -16.20
CA PHE A 171 -4.22 -2.19 -16.19
C PHE A 171 -5.66 -2.68 -16.35
N VAL A 172 -5.92 -3.54 -17.32
CA VAL A 172 -7.24 -4.13 -17.57
C VAL A 172 -7.67 -5.04 -16.42
N ASP A 173 -6.77 -5.86 -15.89
CA ASP A 173 -7.05 -6.74 -14.75
C ASP A 173 -7.49 -5.94 -13.50
N VAL A 174 -6.86 -4.80 -13.25
CA VAL A 174 -7.25 -3.88 -12.16
C VAL A 174 -8.66 -3.32 -12.40
N ILE A 175 -8.99 -2.90 -13.64
CA ILE A 175 -10.33 -2.40 -13.96
C ILE A 175 -11.37 -3.49 -13.70
N ILE A 176 -11.22 -4.66 -14.32
CA ILE A 176 -12.18 -5.75 -14.23
C ILE A 176 -12.38 -6.17 -12.77
N LYS A 177 -11.30 -6.40 -12.01
CA LYS A 177 -11.40 -6.80 -10.60
C LYS A 177 -12.10 -5.78 -9.70
N ASN A 178 -12.02 -4.50 -10.03
CA ASN A 178 -12.65 -3.44 -9.23
C ASN A 178 -14.06 -3.07 -9.70
N THR A 179 -14.46 -3.47 -10.91
CA THR A 179 -15.79 -3.17 -11.48
C THR A 179 -16.74 -4.36 -11.47
N THR A 180 -16.19 -5.58 -11.49
CA THR A 180 -17.01 -6.79 -11.44
C THR A 180 -17.54 -7.03 -10.04
N ASN A 181 -18.87 -7.07 -9.88
CA ASN A 181 -19.51 -7.47 -8.63
C ASN A 181 -19.22 -8.95 -8.35
N ASN A 182 -19.00 -9.32 -7.09
CA ASN A 182 -18.67 -10.67 -6.57
C ASN A 182 -19.73 -11.76 -6.86
N GLY A 183 -20.42 -11.70 -7.97
CA GLY A 183 -21.25 -12.77 -8.52
C GLY A 183 -20.37 -13.85 -9.15
N LYS A 184 -20.88 -15.09 -9.19
CA LYS A 184 -20.24 -16.17 -9.95
C LYS A 184 -20.18 -15.75 -11.42
N SER A 185 -19.03 -15.28 -11.87
CA SER A 185 -18.77 -14.97 -13.25
C SER A 185 -18.27 -16.25 -13.95
N ASP A 186 -18.64 -16.41 -15.20
CA ASP A 186 -18.14 -17.52 -16.02
C ASP A 186 -16.75 -17.14 -16.51
N HIS A 187 -15.75 -17.92 -16.15
CA HIS A 187 -14.34 -17.69 -16.52
C HIS A 187 -14.12 -17.46 -18.03
N PHE A 188 -14.99 -17.97 -18.86
CA PHE A 188 -14.92 -17.76 -20.30
C PHE A 188 -15.21 -16.29 -20.64
N TRP A 189 -16.30 -15.73 -20.12
CA TRP A 189 -16.69 -14.35 -20.39
C TRP A 189 -15.70 -13.35 -19.81
N ASP A 190 -15.16 -13.63 -18.62
CA ASP A 190 -14.10 -12.80 -18.01
C ASP A 190 -12.84 -12.76 -18.88
N ALA A 191 -12.46 -13.89 -19.46
CA ALA A 191 -11.31 -13.94 -20.37
C ALA A 191 -11.57 -13.17 -21.67
N CYS A 192 -12.79 -13.24 -22.23
CA CYS A 192 -13.17 -12.48 -23.41
C CYS A 192 -13.18 -10.96 -23.13
N GLU A 193 -13.76 -10.54 -22.02
CA GLU A 193 -13.77 -9.15 -21.60
C GLU A 193 -12.34 -8.61 -21.42
N MET A 194 -11.47 -9.37 -20.74
CA MET A 194 -10.07 -9.00 -20.55
C MET A 194 -9.34 -8.84 -21.88
N ASN A 195 -9.51 -9.77 -22.80
CA ASN A 195 -8.84 -9.74 -24.09
C ASN A 195 -9.31 -8.55 -24.94
N LEU A 196 -10.63 -8.32 -25.01
CA LEU A 196 -11.18 -7.17 -25.74
C LEU A 196 -10.66 -5.84 -25.16
N LEU A 197 -10.75 -5.64 -23.87
CA LEU A 197 -10.26 -4.41 -23.23
C LEU A 197 -8.75 -4.24 -23.43
N LYS A 198 -7.96 -5.32 -23.33
CA LYS A 198 -6.53 -5.29 -23.60
C LYS A 198 -6.24 -4.87 -25.05
N ALA A 199 -6.97 -5.42 -26.01
CA ALA A 199 -6.82 -5.05 -27.41
C ALA A 199 -7.10 -3.56 -27.65
N LEU A 200 -8.19 -3.04 -27.10
CA LEU A 200 -8.56 -1.63 -27.20
C LEU A 200 -7.56 -0.69 -26.53
N VAL A 201 -7.09 -1.03 -25.34
CA VAL A 201 -6.05 -0.27 -24.62
C VAL A 201 -4.77 -0.20 -25.44
N LEU A 202 -4.28 -1.33 -25.97
CA LEU A 202 -3.08 -1.36 -26.80
C LEU A 202 -3.26 -0.61 -28.13
N TYR A 203 -4.46 -0.66 -28.68
CA TYR A 203 -4.78 0.08 -29.91
C TYR A 203 -4.69 1.60 -29.69
N VAL A 204 -5.30 2.11 -28.61
CA VAL A 204 -5.26 3.53 -28.26
C VAL A 204 -3.85 3.96 -27.88
N ASP A 205 -3.15 3.17 -27.07
CA ASP A 205 -1.80 3.49 -26.60
C ASP A 205 -0.80 3.61 -27.76
N GLN A 206 -0.89 2.77 -28.79
CA GLN A 206 0.07 2.75 -29.88
C GLN A 206 -0.38 3.49 -31.13
N GLY A 207 -1.69 3.62 -31.34
CA GLY A 207 -2.25 4.21 -32.57
C GLY A 207 -2.60 5.70 -32.45
N TYR A 208 -2.79 6.22 -31.24
CA TYR A 208 -3.24 7.60 -31.04
C TYR A 208 -2.08 8.54 -30.71
N ALA A 209 -2.26 9.82 -31.02
CA ALA A 209 -1.34 10.86 -30.56
C ALA A 209 -1.35 10.93 -29.02
N GLU A 210 -0.23 11.33 -28.39
CA GLU A 210 -0.03 11.30 -26.95
C GLU A 210 -1.15 12.01 -26.18
N GLU A 211 -1.62 13.14 -26.65
CA GLU A 211 -2.71 13.93 -26.06
C GLU A 211 -4.06 13.20 -26.05
N ASN A 212 -4.24 12.22 -26.95
CA ASN A 212 -5.47 11.44 -27.11
C ASN A 212 -5.36 10.02 -26.51
N ARG A 213 -4.23 9.66 -25.92
CA ARG A 213 -4.04 8.37 -25.26
C ARG A 213 -4.67 8.35 -23.88
N ASN A 214 -5.98 8.22 -23.83
CA ASN A 214 -6.74 8.24 -22.57
C ASN A 214 -7.87 7.19 -22.57
N ILE A 215 -8.39 6.89 -21.38
CA ILE A 215 -9.44 5.88 -21.20
C ILE A 215 -10.77 6.30 -21.88
N GLY A 216 -10.99 7.58 -22.10
CA GLY A 216 -12.16 8.09 -22.81
C GLY A 216 -12.18 7.61 -24.26
N GLU A 217 -11.04 7.58 -24.94
CA GLU A 217 -10.93 7.06 -26.31
C GLU A 217 -11.18 5.55 -26.35
N VAL A 218 -10.71 4.80 -25.35
CA VAL A 218 -11.06 3.37 -25.22
C VAL A 218 -12.56 3.18 -25.07
N TYR A 219 -13.20 4.00 -24.24
CA TYR A 219 -14.65 3.96 -24.06
C TYR A 219 -15.40 4.35 -25.34
N GLN A 220 -14.93 5.35 -26.09
CA GLN A 220 -15.53 5.73 -27.37
C GLN A 220 -15.46 4.59 -28.39
N LEU A 221 -14.35 3.89 -28.49
CA LEU A 221 -14.21 2.74 -29.37
C LEU A 221 -15.26 1.67 -29.06
N LEU A 222 -15.54 1.40 -27.77
CA LEU A 222 -16.56 0.46 -27.34
C LEU A 222 -17.99 0.91 -27.66
N THR A 223 -18.28 2.20 -27.55
CA THR A 223 -19.66 2.72 -27.57
C THR A 223 -20.11 3.25 -28.92
N LEU A 224 -19.19 3.81 -29.69
CA LEU A 224 -19.51 4.45 -30.97
C LEU A 224 -19.32 3.53 -32.19
N ASN A 225 -18.49 2.51 -32.06
CA ASN A 225 -18.26 1.55 -33.12
C ASN A 225 -19.09 0.27 -32.86
N GLY A 226 -19.91 -0.08 -33.83
CA GLY A 226 -20.57 -1.40 -33.82
C GLY A 226 -19.53 -2.52 -33.96
N GLU A 227 -19.92 -3.76 -33.60
CA GLU A 227 -19.08 -4.96 -33.69
C GLU A 227 -18.35 -5.08 -35.04
N SER A 228 -19.09 -4.97 -36.15
CA SER A 228 -18.50 -5.03 -37.50
C SER A 228 -17.47 -3.95 -37.83
N GLN A 229 -17.52 -2.80 -37.16
CA GLN A 229 -16.56 -1.74 -37.36
C GLN A 229 -15.28 -2.02 -36.57
N LEU A 230 -15.40 -2.56 -35.35
CA LEU A 230 -14.24 -3.03 -34.58
C LEU A 230 -13.53 -4.17 -35.31
N ASP A 231 -14.26 -5.14 -35.82
CA ASP A 231 -13.67 -6.23 -36.61
C ASP A 231 -12.87 -5.68 -37.80
N THR A 232 -13.48 -4.78 -38.59
CA THR A 232 -12.78 -4.15 -39.73
C THR A 232 -11.52 -3.42 -39.28
N LEU A 233 -11.59 -2.71 -38.16
CA LEU A 233 -10.46 -1.96 -37.61
C LEU A 233 -9.32 -2.91 -37.23
N PHE A 234 -9.59 -3.95 -36.44
CA PHE A 234 -8.56 -4.87 -35.97
C PHE A 234 -8.04 -5.81 -37.06
N GLU A 235 -8.89 -6.21 -38.03
CA GLU A 235 -8.46 -6.95 -39.21
C GLU A 235 -7.47 -6.16 -40.07
N SER A 236 -7.64 -4.86 -40.17
CA SER A 236 -6.74 -3.98 -40.93
C SER A 236 -5.36 -3.80 -40.32
N LEU A 237 -5.19 -4.14 -39.04
CA LEU A 237 -3.90 -4.02 -38.35
C LEU A 237 -2.87 -5.02 -38.89
N PRO A 238 -1.57 -4.66 -38.92
CA PRO A 238 -0.51 -5.59 -39.22
C PRO A 238 -0.52 -6.79 -38.23
N SER A 239 -0.14 -7.96 -38.70
CA SER A 239 -0.07 -9.18 -37.85
C SER A 239 0.89 -9.04 -36.66
N THR A 240 1.83 -8.09 -36.74
CA THR A 240 2.80 -7.76 -35.69
C THR A 240 2.28 -6.74 -34.67
N HIS A 241 1.07 -6.18 -34.88
CA HIS A 241 0.52 -5.20 -33.97
C HIS A 241 0.05 -5.87 -32.67
N PRO A 242 0.51 -5.42 -31.48
CA PRO A 242 0.21 -6.12 -30.22
C PRO A 242 -1.29 -6.16 -29.85
N ALA A 243 -2.09 -5.22 -30.36
CA ALA A 243 -3.53 -5.23 -30.13
C ALA A 243 -4.27 -6.33 -30.95
N LYS A 244 -3.64 -6.89 -31.98
CA LYS A 244 -4.31 -7.87 -32.87
C LYS A 244 -4.47 -9.25 -32.26
N ALA A 245 -3.51 -9.68 -31.46
CA ALA A 245 -3.54 -11.01 -30.88
C ALA A 245 -4.58 -11.18 -29.75
N PRO A 246 -4.82 -10.17 -28.89
CA PRO A 246 -5.88 -10.24 -27.88
C PRO A 246 -7.28 -10.12 -28.47
N TYR A 247 -7.46 -9.41 -29.60
CA TYR A 247 -8.76 -9.26 -30.29
C TYR A 247 -9.12 -10.53 -31.02
#